data_8e6fd441f28a35d0cb10b15dc1e15230
#
_entry.id   8e6fd441f28a35d0cb10b15dc1e15230
#
_cell.length_a   1.000
_cell.length_b   1.000
_cell.length_c   1.000
_cell.angle_alpha   90.00
_cell.angle_beta   90.00
_cell.angle_gamma   90.00
#
_symmetry.space_group_name_H-M   'P 1'
#
loop_
_entity.id
_entity.type
_entity.pdbx_description
1 polymer ?
#
loop_
_entity_poly.entity_id
_entity_poly.type
_entity_poly.pdbx_seq_one_letter_code
_entity_poly.pdbx_strand_id
1 'polypeptide(L)'
;MKRLIWMGCWAYLLIGLAHVVVGSIMPNLLEHYGKEYTAGGSLIFAQFAGFLVGVLVSPLLISNFGKRTGLIIATGMLCIAEVCYTMLLPWEWMYVVGTVAGFGFGMIEAVIGTLIIVAVKEGTAVAMSKLEVFFGVGALVMPLIAGWLIRTEMWRFSFLFIALSALLMLLAWMKSNFGELNDLLNAKEVKREKKGALFSQYQGVRGLLLAVFTLFFFLYVGTEMSFVNFLPSLLIEKLGTDKSTAALSVTLFWMAMTLGRVFCGVIAERISYGRYVLWSCAASLVLISLFAIIGQLSVVFVLILLFGLFMSGLFSIALVFASKLLPGAEESTPSILIAAGGTGGAALPLAMGKSMDVVGADTSAWLLSAFVALLLILSISAIFIERFRAKRIARSLRHLS
;
A
#
# COMPACT_ATOMS: atom_id res chain seq x y z
N MET A 1 16.33 9.72 -20.36
CA MET A 1 15.00 9.79 -19.73
C MET A 1 14.20 8.49 -19.86
N LYS A 2 13.84 8.00 -21.05
CA LYS A 2 13.01 6.78 -21.24
C LYS A 2 13.55 5.56 -20.44
N ARG A 3 14.86 5.30 -20.49
CA ARG A 3 15.50 4.18 -19.78
C ARG A 3 15.33 4.25 -18.27
N LEU A 4 15.40 5.47 -17.69
CA LEU A 4 15.19 5.67 -16.25
C LEU A 4 13.75 5.36 -15.84
N ILE A 5 12.75 5.83 -16.60
CA ILE A 5 11.33 5.55 -16.34
C ILE A 5 11.08 4.04 -16.41
N TRP A 6 11.60 3.35 -17.43
CA TRP A 6 11.44 1.89 -17.55
C TRP A 6 12.08 1.12 -16.40
N MET A 7 13.28 1.52 -15.96
CA MET A 7 13.89 0.91 -14.77
C MET A 7 13.08 1.19 -13.50
N GLY A 8 12.51 2.38 -13.35
CA GLY A 8 11.56 2.69 -12.29
C GLY A 8 10.33 1.78 -12.34
N CYS A 9 9.75 1.56 -13.53
CA CYS A 9 8.63 0.65 -13.72
C CYS A 9 8.96 -0.79 -13.29
N TRP A 10 10.13 -1.33 -13.68
CA TRP A 10 10.55 -2.66 -13.26
C TRP A 10 10.81 -2.76 -11.75
N ALA A 11 11.32 -1.69 -11.14
CA ALA A 11 11.50 -1.64 -9.69
C ALA A 11 10.15 -1.60 -8.95
N TYR A 12 9.16 -0.88 -9.46
CA TYR A 12 7.80 -0.87 -8.90
C TYR A 12 7.09 -2.22 -9.08
N LEU A 13 7.32 -2.91 -10.21
CA LEU A 13 6.86 -4.29 -10.38
C LEU A 13 7.46 -5.21 -9.31
N LEU A 14 8.78 -5.10 -9.06
CA LEU A 14 9.46 -5.86 -8.00
C LEU A 14 8.87 -5.57 -6.62
N ILE A 15 8.59 -4.29 -6.30
CA ILE A 15 7.92 -3.91 -5.05
C ILE A 15 6.54 -4.57 -4.98
N GLY A 16 5.75 -4.52 -6.05
CA GLY A 16 4.42 -5.13 -6.11
C GLY A 16 4.45 -6.64 -5.87
N LEU A 17 5.43 -7.35 -6.44
CA LEU A 17 5.66 -8.78 -6.17
C LEU A 17 5.96 -9.04 -4.69
N ALA A 18 6.92 -8.29 -4.12
CA ALA A 18 7.37 -8.46 -2.74
C ALA A 18 6.30 -8.09 -1.70
N HIS A 19 5.44 -7.13 -2.03
CA HIS A 19 4.42 -6.61 -1.14
C HIS A 19 3.32 -7.63 -0.80
N VAL A 20 2.96 -8.50 -1.76
CA VAL A 20 1.83 -9.42 -1.63
C VAL A 20 2.23 -10.88 -1.42
N VAL A 21 3.53 -11.24 -1.54
CA VAL A 21 3.97 -12.65 -1.47
C VAL A 21 3.63 -13.29 -0.14
N VAL A 22 3.93 -12.62 0.99
CA VAL A 22 3.68 -13.17 2.35
C VAL A 22 2.20 -13.47 2.54
N GLY A 23 1.31 -12.55 2.18
CA GLY A 23 -0.14 -12.76 2.27
C GLY A 23 -0.62 -13.89 1.36
N SER A 24 -0.07 -14.01 0.14
CA SER A 24 -0.47 -15.04 -0.82
C SER A 24 -0.17 -16.46 -0.37
N ILE A 25 0.90 -16.66 0.41
CA ILE A 25 1.32 -17.97 0.92
C ILE A 25 1.17 -18.08 2.45
N MET A 26 0.48 -17.14 3.09
CA MET A 26 0.33 -17.08 4.54
C MET A 26 -0.13 -18.42 5.16
N PRO A 27 -1.16 -19.11 4.61
CA PRO A 27 -1.59 -20.39 5.17
C PRO A 27 -0.48 -21.45 5.16
N ASN A 28 0.30 -21.54 4.07
CA ASN A 28 1.40 -22.51 3.96
C ASN A 28 2.55 -22.17 4.91
N LEU A 29 2.86 -20.86 5.04
CA LEU A 29 3.91 -20.38 5.93
C LEU A 29 3.59 -20.68 7.39
N LEU A 30 2.38 -20.35 7.84
CA LEU A 30 1.93 -20.59 9.21
C LEU A 30 1.87 -22.10 9.54
N GLU A 31 1.33 -22.91 8.63
CA GLU A 31 1.29 -24.37 8.80
C GLU A 31 2.69 -24.97 8.93
N HIS A 32 3.65 -24.53 8.08
CA HIS A 32 5.03 -25.02 8.12
C HIS A 32 5.71 -24.79 9.48
N TYR A 33 5.45 -23.63 10.11
CA TYR A 33 6.04 -23.27 11.40
C TYR A 33 5.16 -23.63 12.61
N GLY A 34 3.95 -24.17 12.40
CA GLY A 34 2.99 -24.42 13.46
C GLY A 34 2.60 -23.16 14.23
N LYS A 35 2.42 -22.05 13.52
CA LYS A 35 2.11 -20.73 14.09
C LYS A 35 0.67 -20.32 13.82
N GLU A 36 0.14 -19.49 14.70
CA GLU A 36 -1.20 -18.91 14.63
C GLU A 36 -1.21 -17.64 13.77
N TYR A 37 -2.39 -17.14 13.41
CA TYR A 37 -2.58 -15.96 12.57
C TYR A 37 -2.02 -14.68 13.19
N THR A 38 -2.00 -14.55 14.53
CA THR A 38 -1.32 -13.44 15.21
C THR A 38 0.16 -13.34 14.85
N ALA A 39 0.84 -14.48 14.70
CA ALA A 39 2.24 -14.51 14.28
C ALA A 39 2.40 -14.01 12.83
N GLY A 40 1.47 -14.38 11.94
CA GLY A 40 1.41 -13.85 10.57
C GLY A 40 1.19 -12.34 10.54
N GLY A 41 0.23 -11.84 11.30
CA GLY A 41 -0.01 -10.41 11.46
C GLY A 41 1.20 -9.65 12.00
N SER A 42 1.93 -10.27 12.95
CA SER A 42 3.18 -9.70 13.49
C SER A 42 4.29 -9.66 12.46
N LEU A 43 4.35 -10.63 11.54
CA LEU A 43 5.31 -10.64 10.44
C LEU A 43 5.01 -9.49 9.44
N ILE A 44 3.74 -9.28 9.10
CA ILE A 44 3.31 -8.15 8.26
C ILE A 44 3.60 -6.83 8.96
N PHE A 45 3.35 -6.73 10.28
CA PHE A 45 3.72 -5.56 11.06
C PHE A 45 5.21 -5.26 10.96
N ALA A 46 6.08 -6.27 11.13
CA ALA A 46 7.53 -6.11 11.02
C ALA A 46 7.94 -5.63 9.62
N GLN A 47 7.32 -6.17 8.57
CA GLN A 47 7.57 -5.78 7.18
C GLN A 47 7.18 -4.31 6.93
N PHE A 48 6.00 -3.88 7.37
CA PHE A 48 5.56 -2.49 7.23
C PHE A 48 6.33 -1.51 8.11
N ALA A 49 6.75 -1.93 9.31
CA ALA A 49 7.65 -1.14 10.14
C ALA A 49 8.99 -0.90 9.44
N GLY A 50 9.55 -1.95 8.82
CA GLY A 50 10.72 -1.84 7.96
C GLY A 50 10.51 -0.89 6.79
N PHE A 51 9.37 -0.99 6.10
CA PHE A 51 8.97 -0.09 5.01
C PHE A 51 8.98 1.38 5.46
N LEU A 52 8.33 1.70 6.56
CA LEU A 52 8.29 3.07 7.10
C LEU A 52 9.70 3.58 7.43
N VAL A 53 10.53 2.75 8.05
CA VAL A 53 11.93 3.09 8.33
C VAL A 53 12.69 3.33 7.03
N GLY A 54 12.52 2.49 6.02
CA GLY A 54 13.14 2.62 4.69
C GLY A 54 12.78 3.95 4.02
N VAL A 55 11.50 4.32 4.04
CA VAL A 55 11.01 5.60 3.51
C VAL A 55 11.61 6.79 4.27
N LEU A 56 11.59 6.76 5.61
CA LEU A 56 12.06 7.86 6.46
C LEU A 56 13.58 8.04 6.42
N VAL A 57 14.33 6.95 6.28
CA VAL A 57 15.80 6.97 6.25
C VAL A 57 16.33 7.25 4.83
N SER A 58 15.52 7.05 3.79
CA SER A 58 15.93 7.22 2.39
C SER A 58 16.57 8.61 2.10
N PRO A 59 16.06 9.77 2.58
CA PRO A 59 16.70 11.04 2.33
C PRO A 59 18.10 11.17 2.98
N LEU A 60 18.30 10.55 4.16
CA LEU A 60 19.58 10.54 4.85
C LEU A 60 20.62 9.72 4.09
N LEU A 61 20.24 8.55 3.58
CA LEU A 61 21.13 7.70 2.80
C LEU A 61 21.45 8.32 1.43
N ILE A 62 20.46 8.91 0.77
CA ILE A 62 20.65 9.61 -0.51
C ILE A 62 21.59 10.82 -0.36
N SER A 63 21.44 11.61 0.71
CA SER A 63 22.29 12.78 0.94
C SER A 63 23.76 12.41 1.14
N ASN A 64 24.03 11.24 1.72
CA ASN A 64 25.39 10.80 1.99
C ASN A 64 26.02 10.01 0.82
N PHE A 65 25.24 9.14 0.16
CA PHE A 65 25.76 8.15 -0.78
C PHE A 65 25.25 8.33 -2.22
N GLY A 66 24.28 9.21 -2.45
CA GLY A 66 23.60 9.39 -3.73
C GLY A 66 22.48 8.38 -3.98
N LYS A 67 21.59 8.71 -4.93
CA LYS A 67 20.37 7.94 -5.22
C LYS A 67 20.67 6.53 -5.76
N ARG A 68 21.69 6.41 -6.63
CA ARG A 68 22.09 5.13 -7.23
C ARG A 68 22.57 4.14 -6.15
N THR A 69 23.47 4.58 -5.26
CA THR A 69 23.97 3.74 -4.18
C THR A 69 22.84 3.36 -3.22
N GLY A 70 21.93 4.30 -2.92
CA GLY A 70 20.73 4.01 -2.14
C GLY A 70 19.88 2.90 -2.75
N LEU A 71 19.61 2.94 -4.06
CA LEU A 71 18.87 1.90 -4.79
C LEU A 71 19.59 0.54 -4.80
N ILE A 72 20.92 0.54 -4.96
CA ILE A 72 21.73 -0.68 -4.89
C ILE A 72 21.61 -1.32 -3.49
N ILE A 73 21.80 -0.54 -2.43
CA ILE A 73 21.66 -1.03 -1.05
C ILE A 73 20.26 -1.58 -0.80
N ALA A 74 19.23 -0.82 -1.13
CA ALA A 74 17.83 -1.20 -0.90
C ALA A 74 17.44 -2.48 -1.65
N THR A 75 17.82 -2.57 -2.94
CA THR A 75 17.54 -3.76 -3.76
C THR A 75 18.35 -4.97 -3.28
N GLY A 76 19.61 -4.75 -2.83
CA GLY A 76 20.43 -5.79 -2.23
C GLY A 76 19.86 -6.32 -0.91
N MET A 77 19.35 -5.45 -0.04
CA MET A 77 18.69 -5.84 1.20
C MET A 77 17.43 -6.66 0.92
N LEU A 78 16.60 -6.22 -0.05
CA LEU A 78 15.44 -6.99 -0.48
C LEU A 78 15.84 -8.37 -1.01
N CYS A 79 16.85 -8.44 -1.88
CA CYS A 79 17.36 -9.71 -2.43
C CYS A 79 17.81 -10.66 -1.32
N ILE A 80 18.59 -10.18 -0.35
CA ILE A 80 19.08 -10.99 0.79
C ILE A 80 17.91 -11.48 1.63
N ALA A 81 16.95 -10.61 1.92
CA ALA A 81 15.77 -10.97 2.71
C ALA A 81 14.95 -12.08 2.04
N GLU A 82 14.73 -11.99 0.73
CA GLU A 82 13.95 -12.98 -0.02
C GLU A 82 14.70 -14.33 -0.14
N VAL A 83 16.04 -14.32 -0.20
CA VAL A 83 16.86 -15.54 -0.07
C VAL A 83 16.69 -16.15 1.32
N CYS A 84 16.75 -15.33 2.40
CA CYS A 84 16.55 -15.80 3.77
C CYS A 84 15.15 -16.40 3.97
N TYR A 85 14.12 -15.79 3.40
CA TYR A 85 12.77 -16.36 3.38
C TYR A 85 12.72 -17.71 2.66
N THR A 86 13.39 -17.85 1.53
CA THR A 86 13.46 -19.13 0.79
C THR A 86 14.12 -20.24 1.60
N MET A 87 15.11 -19.88 2.45
CA MET A 87 15.82 -20.82 3.33
C MET A 87 14.98 -21.27 4.52
N LEU A 88 13.83 -20.65 4.78
CA LEU A 88 12.94 -20.95 5.91
C LEU A 88 13.69 -20.94 7.24
N LEU A 89 14.36 -19.82 7.55
CA LEU A 89 15.07 -19.61 8.81
C LEU A 89 14.10 -19.81 10.01
N PRO A 90 14.61 -20.06 11.24
CA PRO A 90 13.77 -20.13 12.44
C PRO A 90 12.81 -18.94 12.53
N TRP A 91 11.59 -19.17 13.04
CA TRP A 91 10.49 -18.17 13.01
C TRP A 91 10.89 -16.82 13.60
N GLU A 92 11.68 -16.80 14.65
CA GLU A 92 12.12 -15.58 15.33
C GLU A 92 12.92 -14.66 14.40
N TRP A 93 13.67 -15.24 13.45
CA TRP A 93 14.41 -14.51 12.43
C TRP A 93 13.53 -13.98 11.31
N MET A 94 12.34 -14.57 11.10
CA MET A 94 11.42 -14.12 10.05
C MET A 94 10.97 -12.67 10.27
N TYR A 95 10.84 -12.21 11.52
CA TYR A 95 10.52 -10.81 11.81
C TYR A 95 11.66 -9.86 11.38
N VAL A 96 12.91 -10.26 11.60
CA VAL A 96 14.07 -9.48 11.14
C VAL A 96 14.12 -9.47 9.62
N VAL A 97 13.93 -10.64 8.99
CA VAL A 97 13.88 -10.78 7.52
C VAL A 97 12.78 -9.92 6.93
N GLY A 98 11.59 -9.93 7.53
CA GLY A 98 10.46 -9.09 7.12
C GLY A 98 10.78 -7.61 7.23
N THR A 99 11.41 -7.18 8.34
CA THR A 99 11.84 -5.79 8.51
C THR A 99 12.86 -5.37 7.45
N VAL A 100 13.82 -6.25 7.12
CA VAL A 100 14.84 -5.98 6.08
C VAL A 100 14.22 -5.92 4.69
N ALA A 101 13.28 -6.83 4.37
CA ALA A 101 12.55 -6.81 3.11
C ALA A 101 11.73 -5.51 2.98
N GLY A 102 10.98 -5.17 4.02
CA GLY A 102 10.21 -3.93 4.11
C GLY A 102 11.07 -2.70 3.91
N PHE A 103 12.19 -2.59 4.62
CA PHE A 103 13.15 -1.50 4.44
C PHE A 103 13.61 -1.40 2.98
N GLY A 104 13.94 -2.53 2.35
CA GLY A 104 14.38 -2.58 0.96
C GLY A 104 13.35 -1.99 0.01
N PHE A 105 12.12 -2.53 -0.01
CA PHE A 105 11.12 -2.03 -0.96
C PHE A 105 10.58 -0.63 -0.60
N GLY A 106 10.48 -0.25 0.67
CA GLY A 106 10.10 1.10 1.07
C GLY A 106 11.12 2.15 0.62
N MET A 107 12.41 1.85 0.76
CA MET A 107 13.46 2.73 0.28
C MET A 107 13.49 2.81 -1.26
N ILE A 108 13.29 1.69 -1.98
CA ILE A 108 13.21 1.70 -3.46
C ILE A 108 12.07 2.62 -3.90
N GLU A 109 10.89 2.49 -3.30
CA GLU A 109 9.70 3.29 -3.62
C GLU A 109 9.95 4.77 -3.42
N ALA A 110 10.46 5.17 -2.26
CA ALA A 110 10.74 6.56 -1.93
C ALA A 110 11.78 7.19 -2.85
N VAL A 111 12.88 6.46 -3.12
CA VAL A 111 13.98 6.97 -3.96
C VAL A 111 13.55 7.11 -5.40
N ILE A 112 12.86 6.12 -5.97
CA ILE A 112 12.39 6.17 -7.37
C ILE A 112 11.31 7.22 -7.53
N GLY A 113 10.33 7.29 -6.62
CA GLY A 113 9.30 8.32 -6.64
C GLY A 113 9.92 9.71 -6.69
N THR A 114 10.84 10.01 -5.78
CA THR A 114 11.57 11.30 -5.76
C THR A 114 12.38 11.53 -7.03
N LEU A 115 13.09 10.50 -7.50
CA LEU A 115 13.92 10.59 -8.71
C LEU A 115 13.11 10.93 -9.94
N ILE A 116 11.96 10.30 -10.14
CA ILE A 116 11.06 10.57 -11.27
C ILE A 116 10.48 11.98 -11.19
N ILE A 117 10.06 12.44 -10.00
CA ILE A 117 9.53 13.80 -9.81
C ILE A 117 10.58 14.86 -10.18
N VAL A 118 11.84 14.63 -9.81
CA VAL A 118 12.94 15.58 -10.10
C VAL A 118 13.41 15.50 -11.55
N ALA A 119 13.51 14.29 -12.12
CA ALA A 119 14.06 14.08 -13.45
C ALA A 119 13.09 14.40 -14.58
N VAL A 120 11.78 14.16 -14.38
CA VAL A 120 10.75 14.31 -15.42
C VAL A 120 10.07 15.67 -15.25
N LYS A 121 10.44 16.66 -16.07
CA LYS A 121 9.88 18.02 -16.00
C LYS A 121 8.47 18.12 -16.61
N GLU A 122 8.23 17.37 -17.69
CA GLU A 122 6.95 17.35 -18.40
C GLU A 122 6.36 15.93 -18.35
N GLY A 123 5.07 15.82 -18.03
CA GLY A 123 4.39 14.53 -17.92
C GLY A 123 4.79 13.69 -16.70
N THR A 124 5.22 14.32 -15.61
CA THR A 124 5.58 13.65 -14.35
C THR A 124 4.44 12.78 -13.82
N ALA A 125 3.19 13.27 -13.87
CA ALA A 125 2.02 12.50 -13.47
C ALA A 125 1.84 11.22 -14.29
N VAL A 126 2.08 11.30 -15.60
CA VAL A 126 2.03 10.12 -16.49
C VAL A 126 3.14 9.13 -16.16
N ALA A 127 4.34 9.62 -15.85
CA ALA A 127 5.46 8.76 -15.45
C ALA A 127 5.17 8.05 -14.13
N MET A 128 4.66 8.77 -13.11
CA MET A 128 4.25 8.19 -11.83
C MET A 128 3.13 7.16 -11.99
N SER A 129 2.11 7.48 -12.79
CA SER A 129 1.03 6.53 -13.08
C SER A 129 1.54 5.24 -13.73
N LYS A 130 2.56 5.31 -14.60
CA LYS A 130 3.19 4.11 -15.15
C LYS A 130 3.86 3.26 -14.07
N LEU A 131 4.55 3.88 -13.11
CA LEU A 131 5.15 3.16 -11.98
C LEU A 131 4.07 2.40 -11.19
N GLU A 132 2.97 3.08 -10.85
CA GLU A 132 1.84 2.49 -10.11
C GLU A 132 1.16 1.34 -10.86
N VAL A 133 1.04 1.44 -12.19
CA VAL A 133 0.54 0.32 -13.02
C VAL A 133 1.46 -0.89 -12.92
N PHE A 134 2.80 -0.69 -12.97
CA PHE A 134 3.75 -1.80 -12.85
C PHE A 134 3.74 -2.40 -11.43
N PHE A 135 3.56 -1.61 -10.38
CA PHE A 135 3.29 -2.11 -9.03
C PHE A 135 2.04 -3.02 -9.03
N GLY A 136 0.93 -2.50 -9.57
CA GLY A 136 -0.32 -3.27 -9.68
C GLY A 136 -0.16 -4.58 -10.46
N VAL A 137 0.61 -4.57 -11.55
CA VAL A 137 0.94 -5.80 -12.31
C VAL A 137 1.73 -6.79 -11.45
N GLY A 138 2.73 -6.32 -10.69
CA GLY A 138 3.47 -7.17 -9.75
C GLY A 138 2.57 -7.80 -8.70
N ALA A 139 1.72 -6.99 -8.07
CA ALA A 139 0.78 -7.43 -7.05
C ALA A 139 -0.28 -8.41 -7.59
N LEU A 140 -0.65 -8.29 -8.86
CA LEU A 140 -1.58 -9.19 -9.55
C LEU A 140 -0.90 -10.52 -9.92
N VAL A 141 0.34 -10.47 -10.42
CA VAL A 141 1.06 -11.64 -10.96
C VAL A 141 1.58 -12.54 -9.85
N MET A 142 2.01 -11.97 -8.73
CA MET A 142 2.61 -12.78 -7.65
C MET A 142 1.68 -13.85 -7.08
N PRO A 143 0.40 -13.59 -6.76
CA PRO A 143 -0.49 -14.63 -6.26
C PRO A 143 -0.78 -15.74 -7.29
N LEU A 144 -0.72 -15.43 -8.60
CA LEU A 144 -0.80 -16.45 -9.67
C LEU A 144 0.37 -17.40 -9.61
N ILE A 145 1.60 -16.85 -9.49
CA ILE A 145 2.82 -17.63 -9.36
C ILE A 145 2.78 -18.44 -8.07
N ALA A 146 2.41 -17.81 -6.95
CA ALA A 146 2.28 -18.46 -5.65
C ALA A 146 1.26 -19.61 -5.70
N GLY A 147 0.08 -19.41 -6.28
CA GLY A 147 -0.94 -20.43 -6.44
C GLY A 147 -0.46 -21.64 -7.27
N TRP A 148 0.32 -21.40 -8.33
CA TRP A 148 0.94 -22.48 -9.09
C TRP A 148 2.01 -23.24 -8.29
N LEU A 149 2.88 -22.52 -7.57
CA LEU A 149 3.91 -23.12 -6.72
C LEU A 149 3.32 -23.87 -5.52
N ILE A 150 2.18 -23.42 -4.97
CA ILE A 150 1.45 -24.13 -3.92
C ILE A 150 0.96 -25.50 -4.43
N ARG A 151 0.40 -25.56 -5.65
CA ARG A 151 -0.07 -26.80 -6.26
C ARG A 151 1.03 -27.85 -6.46
N THR A 152 2.25 -27.39 -6.69
CA THR A 152 3.44 -28.24 -6.89
C THR A 152 4.20 -28.51 -5.59
N GLU A 153 3.65 -28.12 -4.44
CA GLU A 153 4.29 -28.20 -3.11
C GLU A 153 5.62 -27.44 -2.99
N MET A 154 5.83 -26.48 -3.91
CA MET A 154 7.04 -25.70 -4.02
C MET A 154 6.85 -24.24 -3.55
N TRP A 155 5.89 -23.98 -2.68
CA TRP A 155 5.45 -22.64 -2.28
C TRP A 155 6.60 -21.71 -1.80
N ARG A 156 7.64 -22.25 -1.12
CA ARG A 156 8.80 -21.47 -0.66
C ARG A 156 9.58 -20.80 -1.80
N PHE A 157 9.54 -21.36 -3.01
CA PHE A 157 10.19 -20.77 -4.19
C PHE A 157 9.50 -19.52 -4.71
N SER A 158 8.33 -19.14 -4.16
CA SER A 158 7.75 -17.82 -4.34
C SER A 158 8.71 -16.71 -3.93
N PHE A 159 9.41 -16.90 -2.83
CA PHE A 159 10.44 -15.97 -2.37
C PHE A 159 11.68 -15.97 -3.27
N LEU A 160 12.10 -17.14 -3.74
CA LEU A 160 13.23 -17.25 -4.66
C LEU A 160 12.98 -16.52 -5.99
N PHE A 161 11.75 -16.58 -6.49
CA PHE A 161 11.35 -15.84 -7.70
C PHE A 161 11.58 -14.32 -7.52
N ILE A 162 11.21 -13.78 -6.35
CA ILE A 162 11.43 -12.36 -6.03
C ILE A 162 12.93 -12.10 -5.82
N ALA A 163 13.66 -12.98 -5.13
CA ALA A 163 15.10 -12.86 -4.94
C ALA A 163 15.85 -12.77 -6.27
N LEU A 164 15.52 -13.63 -7.23
CA LEU A 164 16.13 -13.60 -8.57
C LEU A 164 15.75 -12.32 -9.33
N SER A 165 14.51 -11.87 -9.22
CA SER A 165 14.05 -10.62 -9.81
C SER A 165 14.78 -9.42 -9.19
N ALA A 166 14.96 -9.42 -7.86
CA ALA A 166 15.74 -8.41 -7.14
C ALA A 166 17.23 -8.43 -7.53
N LEU A 167 17.81 -9.62 -7.70
CA LEU A 167 19.19 -9.76 -8.16
C LEU A 167 19.39 -9.18 -9.57
N LEU A 168 18.48 -9.47 -10.49
CA LEU A 168 18.52 -8.90 -11.84
C LEU A 168 18.41 -7.38 -11.80
N MET A 169 17.54 -6.84 -10.95
CA MET A 169 17.37 -5.40 -10.76
C MET A 169 18.61 -4.77 -10.13
N LEU A 170 19.21 -5.42 -9.12
CA LEU A 170 20.48 -5.01 -8.51
C LEU A 170 21.58 -4.89 -9.55
N LEU A 171 21.78 -5.94 -10.37
CA LEU A 171 22.75 -5.92 -11.45
C LEU A 171 22.46 -4.85 -12.50
N ALA A 172 21.17 -4.60 -12.78
CA ALA A 172 20.76 -3.53 -13.68
C ALA A 172 21.14 -2.15 -13.12
N TRP A 173 20.93 -1.86 -11.81
CA TRP A 173 21.36 -0.62 -11.18
C TRP A 173 22.89 -0.46 -11.18
N MET A 174 23.63 -1.54 -10.96
CA MET A 174 25.10 -1.52 -10.97
C MET A 174 25.69 -1.22 -12.36
N LYS A 175 25.13 -1.86 -13.41
CA LYS A 175 25.69 -1.81 -14.78
C LYS A 175 25.10 -0.73 -15.67
N SER A 176 23.93 -0.15 -15.33
CA SER A 176 23.24 0.79 -16.20
C SER A 176 23.94 2.15 -16.24
N ASN A 177 24.13 2.66 -17.46
CA ASN A 177 24.56 4.02 -17.71
C ASN A 177 23.36 4.84 -18.22
N PHE A 178 23.11 5.99 -17.60
CA PHE A 178 21.98 6.89 -17.89
C PHE A 178 22.42 8.18 -18.60
N GLY A 179 23.69 8.25 -19.08
CA GLY A 179 24.23 9.44 -19.72
C GLY A 179 24.26 10.64 -18.75
N GLU A 180 23.75 11.79 -19.18
CA GLU A 180 23.69 13.01 -18.37
C GLU A 180 22.93 12.85 -17.03
N LEU A 181 22.04 11.87 -16.91
CA LEU A 181 21.32 11.59 -15.66
C LEU A 181 22.18 10.89 -14.60
N ASN A 182 23.39 10.42 -14.95
CA ASN A 182 24.30 9.84 -13.96
C ASN A 182 24.70 10.85 -12.88
N ASP A 183 24.85 12.13 -13.25
CA ASP A 183 25.17 13.20 -12.29
C ASP A 183 24.02 13.39 -11.29
N LEU A 184 22.77 13.36 -11.77
CA LEU A 184 21.59 13.41 -10.90
C LEU A 184 21.47 12.20 -9.98
N LEU A 185 21.82 11.01 -10.47
CA LEU A 185 21.79 9.76 -9.70
C LEU A 185 22.89 9.67 -8.63
N ASN A 186 24.05 10.24 -8.93
CA ASN A 186 25.21 10.22 -8.04
C ASN A 186 25.30 11.50 -7.18
N ALA A 187 24.52 12.53 -7.49
CA ALA A 187 24.50 13.75 -6.72
C ALA A 187 24.05 13.49 -5.27
N LYS A 188 24.82 13.97 -4.33
CA LYS A 188 24.44 14.02 -2.92
C LYS A 188 23.45 15.16 -2.75
N GLU A 189 22.31 14.90 -2.13
CA GLU A 189 21.33 15.98 -1.88
C GLU A 189 21.83 16.90 -0.75
N VAL A 190 21.82 18.19 -1.01
CA VAL A 190 22.07 19.19 0.02
C VAL A 190 20.92 19.12 1.02
N LYS A 191 21.25 19.02 2.32
CA LYS A 191 20.24 19.02 3.41
C LYS A 191 19.34 20.25 3.23
N ARG A 192 18.07 20.02 2.87
CA ARG A 192 17.07 21.07 2.92
C ARG A 192 16.89 21.48 4.39
N GLU A 193 17.08 22.75 4.68
CA GLU A 193 16.73 23.32 5.99
C GLU A 193 15.27 22.98 6.32
N LYS A 194 15.03 22.52 7.53
CA LYS A 194 13.67 22.28 8.05
C LYS A 194 12.93 23.62 8.04
N LYS A 195 12.10 23.87 7.03
CA LYS A 195 11.10 24.94 7.09
C LYS A 195 10.18 24.62 8.28
N GLY A 196 10.01 25.57 9.17
CA GLY A 196 9.27 25.68 10.41
C GLY A 196 8.37 24.51 10.86
N ALA A 197 7.93 24.51 12.11
CA ALA A 197 7.16 23.41 12.71
C ALA A 197 6.06 22.88 11.78
N LEU A 198 6.18 21.62 11.38
CA LEU A 198 5.35 20.93 10.37
C LEU A 198 3.83 21.07 10.68
N PHE A 199 3.48 21.27 11.93
CA PHE A 199 2.11 21.35 12.42
C PHE A 199 1.58 22.77 12.63
N SER A 200 2.42 23.82 12.56
CA SER A 200 1.99 25.20 12.86
C SER A 200 0.91 25.74 11.88
N GLN A 201 0.83 25.17 10.69
CA GLN A 201 -0.14 25.54 9.65
C GLN A 201 -1.53 24.87 9.84
N TYR A 202 -1.65 23.89 10.75
CA TYR A 202 -2.87 23.14 10.99
C TYR A 202 -3.55 23.56 12.30
N GLN A 203 -4.16 24.73 12.32
CA GLN A 203 -4.89 25.22 13.49
C GLN A 203 -6.42 25.18 13.28
N GLY A 204 -7.19 24.95 14.34
CA GLY A 204 -8.64 24.95 14.32
C GLY A 204 -9.23 23.91 13.37
N VAL A 205 -10.12 24.31 12.48
CA VAL A 205 -10.82 23.42 11.53
C VAL A 205 -9.84 22.69 10.58
N ARG A 206 -8.69 23.29 10.26
CA ARG A 206 -7.67 22.63 9.43
C ARG A 206 -7.05 21.45 10.16
N GLY A 207 -6.77 21.59 11.46
CA GLY A 207 -6.27 20.50 12.31
C GLY A 207 -7.26 19.35 12.41
N LEU A 208 -8.56 19.68 12.58
CA LEU A 208 -9.61 18.68 12.60
C LEU A 208 -9.71 17.92 11.28
N LEU A 209 -9.67 18.61 10.14
CA LEU A 209 -9.64 17.96 8.81
C LEU A 209 -8.42 17.07 8.64
N LEU A 210 -7.23 17.56 9.03
CA LEU A 210 -6.02 16.73 8.99
C LEU A 210 -6.19 15.46 9.84
N ALA A 211 -6.72 15.57 11.05
CA ALA A 211 -6.93 14.41 11.94
C ALA A 211 -7.93 13.41 11.32
N VAL A 212 -9.03 13.88 10.73
CA VAL A 212 -10.02 13.03 10.04
C VAL A 212 -9.37 12.29 8.88
N PHE A 213 -8.61 12.97 8.03
CA PHE A 213 -7.94 12.32 6.90
C PHE A 213 -6.77 11.43 7.35
N THR A 214 -6.03 11.80 8.40
CA THR A 214 -4.97 10.94 8.98
C THR A 214 -5.56 9.61 9.44
N LEU A 215 -6.69 9.64 10.16
CA LEU A 215 -7.37 8.42 10.60
C LEU A 215 -8.00 7.68 9.41
N PHE A 216 -8.51 8.38 8.40
CA PHE A 216 -9.03 7.78 7.17
C PHE A 216 -7.93 6.98 6.45
N PHE A 217 -6.75 7.56 6.24
CA PHE A 217 -5.63 6.88 5.57
C PHE A 217 -5.09 5.71 6.38
N PHE A 218 -5.00 5.86 7.70
CA PHE A 218 -4.66 4.77 8.61
C PHE A 218 -5.63 3.58 8.44
N LEU A 219 -6.93 3.83 8.49
CA LEU A 219 -7.95 2.79 8.33
C LEU A 219 -8.00 2.23 6.92
N TYR A 220 -7.87 3.08 5.89
CA TYR A 220 -7.93 2.63 4.49
C TYR A 220 -6.82 1.65 4.16
N VAL A 221 -5.56 2.07 4.33
CA VAL A 221 -4.40 1.20 4.03
C VAL A 221 -4.39 -0.01 4.95
N GLY A 222 -4.72 0.18 6.23
CA GLY A 222 -4.81 -0.92 7.17
C GLY A 222 -5.88 -1.95 6.81
N THR A 223 -7.05 -1.52 6.33
CA THR A 223 -8.12 -2.42 5.85
C THR A 223 -7.68 -3.15 4.58
N GLU A 224 -7.10 -2.43 3.61
CA GLU A 224 -6.59 -3.00 2.37
C GLU A 224 -5.55 -4.09 2.66
N MET A 225 -4.56 -3.80 3.52
CA MET A 225 -3.52 -4.74 3.88
C MET A 225 -4.02 -5.92 4.72
N SER A 226 -4.95 -5.67 5.65
CA SER A 226 -5.59 -6.76 6.40
C SER A 226 -6.36 -7.69 5.48
N PHE A 227 -7.14 -7.13 4.55
CA PHE A 227 -7.91 -7.93 3.60
C PHE A 227 -6.98 -8.76 2.71
N VAL A 228 -6.04 -8.13 2.02
CA VAL A 228 -5.15 -8.80 1.06
C VAL A 228 -4.32 -9.90 1.70
N ASN A 229 -3.74 -9.63 2.88
CA ASN A 229 -2.83 -10.58 3.52
C ASN A 229 -3.55 -11.75 4.20
N PHE A 230 -4.79 -11.57 4.63
CA PHE A 230 -5.57 -12.63 5.28
C PHE A 230 -6.66 -13.22 4.39
N LEU A 231 -6.88 -12.69 3.18
CA LEU A 231 -7.90 -13.18 2.26
C LEU A 231 -7.78 -14.69 1.95
N PRO A 232 -6.59 -15.23 1.64
CA PRO A 232 -6.45 -16.68 1.45
C PRO A 232 -6.84 -17.47 2.70
N SER A 233 -6.38 -17.05 3.88
CA SER A 233 -6.70 -17.69 5.15
C SER A 233 -8.20 -17.63 5.45
N LEU A 234 -8.84 -16.49 5.23
CA LEU A 234 -10.28 -16.33 5.39
C LEU A 234 -11.08 -17.29 4.50
N LEU A 235 -10.67 -17.45 3.23
CA LEU A 235 -11.36 -18.36 2.31
C LEU A 235 -11.19 -19.83 2.68
N ILE A 236 -10.01 -20.22 3.16
CA ILE A 236 -9.75 -21.59 3.62
C ILE A 236 -10.60 -21.89 4.86
N GLU A 237 -10.54 -21.05 5.88
CA GLU A 237 -11.24 -21.26 7.16
C GLU A 237 -12.77 -21.18 7.02
N LYS A 238 -13.29 -20.23 6.23
CA LYS A 238 -14.74 -20.02 6.08
C LYS A 238 -15.39 -20.97 5.08
N LEU A 239 -14.71 -21.27 3.96
CA LEU A 239 -15.29 -21.94 2.81
C LEU A 239 -14.67 -23.31 2.50
N GLY A 240 -13.64 -23.73 3.24
CA GLY A 240 -12.91 -24.98 3.00
C GLY A 240 -12.20 -25.00 1.64
N THR A 241 -11.84 -23.82 1.10
CA THR A 241 -11.20 -23.68 -0.21
C THR A 241 -9.78 -24.22 -0.17
N ASP A 242 -9.30 -24.84 -1.23
CA ASP A 242 -7.90 -25.23 -1.34
C ASP A 242 -6.97 -23.99 -1.37
N LYS A 243 -5.73 -24.14 -0.89
CA LYS A 243 -4.76 -23.06 -0.72
C LYS A 243 -4.40 -22.35 -2.03
N SER A 244 -4.37 -23.11 -3.15
CA SER A 244 -4.05 -22.54 -4.46
C SER A 244 -5.19 -21.64 -4.96
N THR A 245 -6.43 -22.10 -4.87
CA THR A 245 -7.62 -21.31 -5.23
C THR A 245 -7.77 -20.11 -4.30
N ALA A 246 -7.48 -20.27 -3.02
CA ALA A 246 -7.47 -19.16 -2.07
C ALA A 246 -6.44 -18.07 -2.44
N ALA A 247 -5.23 -18.46 -2.85
CA ALA A 247 -4.21 -17.50 -3.29
C ALA A 247 -4.66 -16.71 -4.54
N LEU A 248 -5.39 -17.32 -5.48
CA LEU A 248 -5.92 -16.66 -6.67
C LEU A 248 -6.92 -15.53 -6.36
N SER A 249 -7.58 -15.57 -5.20
CA SER A 249 -8.50 -14.51 -4.78
C SER A 249 -7.82 -13.16 -4.65
N VAL A 250 -6.54 -13.14 -4.24
CA VAL A 250 -5.72 -11.92 -4.16
C VAL A 250 -5.47 -11.34 -5.55
N THR A 251 -5.26 -12.20 -6.56
CA THR A 251 -5.17 -11.77 -7.96
C THR A 251 -6.45 -11.05 -8.42
N LEU A 252 -7.63 -11.61 -8.11
CA LEU A 252 -8.91 -11.00 -8.47
C LEU A 252 -9.07 -9.62 -7.84
N PHE A 253 -8.71 -9.49 -6.56
CA PHE A 253 -8.74 -8.21 -5.87
C PHE A 253 -7.83 -7.17 -6.56
N TRP A 254 -6.55 -7.51 -6.79
CA TRP A 254 -5.59 -6.60 -7.41
C TRP A 254 -5.91 -6.30 -8.88
N MET A 255 -6.50 -7.23 -9.61
CA MET A 255 -7.01 -6.99 -10.95
C MET A 255 -8.09 -5.91 -10.93
N ALA A 256 -9.06 -6.04 -10.04
CA ALA A 256 -10.13 -5.06 -9.89
C ALA A 256 -9.59 -3.70 -9.42
N MET A 257 -8.66 -3.69 -8.46
CA MET A 257 -7.97 -2.49 -8.00
C MET A 257 -7.26 -1.76 -9.15
N THR A 258 -6.52 -2.49 -9.97
CA THR A 258 -5.77 -1.92 -11.10
C THR A 258 -6.72 -1.35 -12.16
N LEU A 259 -7.77 -2.09 -12.52
CA LEU A 259 -8.78 -1.63 -13.47
C LEU A 259 -9.53 -0.40 -12.96
N GLY A 260 -9.94 -0.40 -11.69
CA GLY A 260 -10.66 0.72 -11.10
C GLY A 260 -9.83 2.01 -11.04
N ARG A 261 -8.52 1.91 -10.81
CA ARG A 261 -7.60 3.06 -10.82
C ARG A 261 -7.56 3.80 -12.17
N VAL A 262 -7.81 3.12 -13.27
CA VAL A 262 -7.85 3.75 -14.61
C VAL A 262 -9.02 4.72 -14.72
N PHE A 263 -10.17 4.42 -14.09
CA PHE A 263 -11.40 5.19 -14.25
C PHE A 263 -11.72 6.12 -13.08
N CYS A 264 -11.15 5.87 -11.90
CA CYS A 264 -11.51 6.56 -10.66
C CYS A 264 -11.36 8.10 -10.76
N GLY A 265 -10.31 8.59 -11.39
CA GLY A 265 -10.07 10.03 -11.56
C GLY A 265 -11.16 10.70 -12.40
N VAL A 266 -11.48 10.12 -13.56
CA VAL A 266 -12.52 10.65 -14.47
C VAL A 266 -13.91 10.66 -13.80
N ILE A 267 -14.22 9.60 -13.05
CA ILE A 267 -15.49 9.50 -12.31
C ILE A 267 -15.52 10.56 -11.21
N ALA A 268 -14.45 10.68 -10.43
CA ALA A 268 -14.38 11.62 -9.31
C ALA A 268 -14.48 13.09 -9.76
N GLU A 269 -13.91 13.45 -10.90
CA GLU A 269 -14.06 14.81 -11.49
C GLU A 269 -15.50 15.12 -11.88
N ARG A 270 -16.24 14.11 -12.39
CA ARG A 270 -17.66 14.31 -12.80
C ARG A 270 -18.61 14.45 -11.63
N ILE A 271 -18.43 13.68 -10.55
CA ILE A 271 -19.38 13.64 -9.42
C ILE A 271 -18.94 14.42 -8.19
N SER A 272 -17.73 14.89 -8.11
CA SER A 272 -16.97 15.50 -7.01
C SER A 272 -16.21 14.49 -6.13
N TYR A 273 -15.04 14.90 -5.63
CA TYR A 273 -14.16 14.04 -4.84
C TYR A 273 -14.82 13.51 -3.55
N GLY A 274 -15.48 14.38 -2.79
CA GLY A 274 -16.16 13.98 -1.56
C GLY A 274 -17.28 12.96 -1.81
N ARG A 275 -18.10 13.16 -2.87
CA ARG A 275 -19.16 12.20 -3.21
C ARG A 275 -18.56 10.85 -3.69
N TYR A 276 -17.50 10.90 -4.48
CA TYR A 276 -16.79 9.68 -4.90
C TYR A 276 -16.35 8.86 -3.69
N VAL A 277 -15.62 9.49 -2.74
CA VAL A 277 -15.13 8.82 -1.52
C VAL A 277 -16.30 8.25 -0.72
N LEU A 278 -17.38 9.03 -0.54
CA LEU A 278 -18.57 8.60 0.20
C LEU A 278 -19.21 7.36 -0.42
N TRP A 279 -19.52 7.39 -1.71
CA TRP A 279 -20.18 6.28 -2.40
C TRP A 279 -19.28 5.03 -2.48
N SER A 280 -17.98 5.22 -2.68
CA SER A 280 -17.01 4.12 -2.67
C SER A 280 -16.93 3.45 -1.29
N CYS A 281 -16.89 4.22 -0.19
CA CYS A 281 -16.94 3.66 1.17
C CYS A 281 -18.27 2.96 1.46
N ALA A 282 -19.41 3.53 1.05
CA ALA A 282 -20.72 2.93 1.25
C ALA A 282 -20.88 1.60 0.48
N ALA A 283 -20.48 1.57 -0.80
CA ALA A 283 -20.48 0.34 -1.58
C ALA A 283 -19.52 -0.70 -1.01
N SER A 284 -18.30 -0.30 -0.62
CA SER A 284 -17.32 -1.18 0.02
C SER A 284 -17.86 -1.78 1.32
N LEU A 285 -18.59 -1.01 2.13
CA LEU A 285 -19.21 -1.51 3.37
C LEU A 285 -20.24 -2.61 3.07
N VAL A 286 -21.12 -2.37 2.10
CA VAL A 286 -22.12 -3.39 1.71
C VAL A 286 -21.42 -4.66 1.21
N LEU A 287 -20.43 -4.52 0.33
CA LEU A 287 -19.75 -5.66 -0.27
C LEU A 287 -18.96 -6.49 0.76
N ILE A 288 -18.24 -5.84 1.67
CA ILE A 288 -17.47 -6.56 2.69
C ILE A 288 -18.39 -7.18 3.76
N SER A 289 -19.55 -6.57 4.05
CA SER A 289 -20.54 -7.16 4.93
C SER A 289 -21.22 -8.38 4.29
N LEU A 290 -21.48 -8.34 2.98
CA LEU A 290 -21.96 -9.52 2.23
C LEU A 290 -20.91 -10.63 2.18
N PHE A 291 -19.62 -10.28 2.02
CA PHE A 291 -18.50 -11.22 2.13
C PHE A 291 -18.47 -11.94 3.48
N ALA A 292 -18.78 -11.23 4.58
CA ALA A 292 -18.85 -11.84 5.90
C ALA A 292 -20.00 -12.84 6.07
N ILE A 293 -21.10 -12.70 5.31
CA ILE A 293 -22.32 -13.55 5.44
C ILE A 293 -22.32 -14.70 4.44
N ILE A 294 -21.89 -14.47 3.21
CA ILE A 294 -22.09 -15.41 2.09
C ILE A 294 -21.03 -16.52 2.14
N GLY A 295 -21.52 -17.78 2.06
CA GLY A 295 -20.71 -18.98 2.06
C GLY A 295 -20.49 -19.62 0.66
N GLN A 296 -21.00 -19.02 -0.43
CA GLN A 296 -20.85 -19.59 -1.77
C GLN A 296 -19.63 -18.99 -2.48
N LEU A 297 -18.65 -19.82 -2.81
CA LEU A 297 -17.33 -19.41 -3.33
C LEU A 297 -17.44 -18.53 -4.59
N SER A 298 -18.29 -18.88 -5.56
CA SER A 298 -18.45 -18.10 -6.79
C SER A 298 -18.98 -16.69 -6.54
N VAL A 299 -19.92 -16.54 -5.61
CA VAL A 299 -20.43 -15.21 -5.19
C VAL A 299 -19.36 -14.43 -4.45
N VAL A 300 -18.61 -15.09 -3.56
CA VAL A 300 -17.51 -14.46 -2.81
C VAL A 300 -16.45 -13.93 -3.76
N PHE A 301 -16.09 -14.62 -4.83
CA PHE A 301 -15.15 -14.11 -5.84
C PHE A 301 -15.66 -12.85 -6.55
N VAL A 302 -16.96 -12.80 -6.87
CA VAL A 302 -17.58 -11.58 -7.41
C VAL A 302 -17.54 -10.43 -6.40
N LEU A 303 -17.82 -10.71 -5.13
CA LEU A 303 -17.73 -9.71 -4.05
C LEU A 303 -16.32 -9.17 -3.87
N ILE A 304 -15.30 -10.03 -3.93
CA ILE A 304 -13.87 -9.63 -3.86
C ILE A 304 -13.53 -8.70 -5.01
N LEU A 305 -13.94 -9.05 -6.23
CA LEU A 305 -13.70 -8.24 -7.42
C LEU A 305 -14.39 -6.87 -7.31
N LEU A 306 -15.66 -6.83 -6.94
CA LEU A 306 -16.39 -5.58 -6.76
C LEU A 306 -15.82 -4.74 -5.60
N PHE A 307 -15.44 -5.37 -4.48
CA PHE A 307 -14.80 -4.69 -3.37
C PHE A 307 -13.49 -4.04 -3.79
N GLY A 308 -12.62 -4.75 -4.52
CA GLY A 308 -11.40 -4.19 -5.09
C GLY A 308 -11.68 -3.00 -6.02
N LEU A 309 -12.71 -3.08 -6.84
CA LEU A 309 -13.09 -2.00 -7.76
C LEU A 309 -13.49 -0.71 -7.00
N PHE A 310 -14.32 -0.81 -5.97
CA PHE A 310 -14.73 0.36 -5.17
C PHE A 310 -13.61 0.88 -4.25
N MET A 311 -12.72 0.01 -3.76
CA MET A 311 -11.55 0.42 -2.99
C MET A 311 -10.51 1.15 -3.83
N SER A 312 -10.43 0.89 -5.14
CA SER A 312 -9.31 1.27 -6.02
C SER A 312 -8.96 2.75 -6.06
N GLY A 313 -9.95 3.62 -6.02
CA GLY A 313 -9.75 5.08 -6.10
C GLY A 313 -9.71 5.79 -4.75
N LEU A 314 -9.98 5.09 -3.65
CA LEU A 314 -10.10 5.74 -2.34
C LEU A 314 -8.82 6.44 -1.91
N PHE A 315 -7.65 5.80 -2.10
CA PHE A 315 -6.36 6.40 -1.74
C PHE A 315 -6.11 7.72 -2.49
N SER A 316 -6.09 7.64 -3.81
CA SER A 316 -5.71 8.79 -4.66
C SER A 316 -6.74 9.91 -4.61
N ILE A 317 -8.03 9.59 -4.64
CA ILE A 317 -9.10 10.59 -4.64
C ILE A 317 -9.25 11.25 -3.25
N ALA A 318 -9.11 10.48 -2.15
CA ALA A 318 -9.10 11.06 -0.81
C ALA A 318 -7.86 11.95 -0.59
N LEU A 319 -6.70 11.60 -1.17
CA LEU A 319 -5.50 12.43 -1.09
C LEU A 319 -5.70 13.78 -1.79
N VAL A 320 -6.26 13.78 -3.00
CA VAL A 320 -6.62 15.00 -3.74
C VAL A 320 -7.68 15.80 -2.97
N PHE A 321 -8.69 15.15 -2.43
CA PHE A 321 -9.74 15.79 -1.64
C PHE A 321 -9.18 16.48 -0.39
N ALA A 322 -8.34 15.78 0.38
CA ALA A 322 -7.66 16.34 1.55
C ALA A 322 -6.78 17.55 1.18
N SER A 323 -5.98 17.44 0.12
CA SER A 323 -5.10 18.52 -0.34
C SER A 323 -5.90 19.77 -0.75
N LYS A 324 -7.06 19.61 -1.40
CA LYS A 324 -7.94 20.74 -1.76
C LYS A 324 -8.61 21.39 -0.54
N LEU A 325 -8.90 20.63 0.50
CA LEU A 325 -9.47 21.15 1.73
C LEU A 325 -8.45 21.84 2.66
N LEU A 326 -7.16 21.58 2.45
CA LEU A 326 -6.04 22.09 3.24
C LEU A 326 -5.09 22.97 2.39
N PRO A 327 -5.58 24.09 1.78
CA PRO A 327 -4.75 24.94 0.94
C PRO A 327 -3.62 25.58 1.74
N GLY A 328 -2.43 25.71 1.11
CA GLY A 328 -1.20 26.22 1.75
C GLY A 328 -0.39 25.15 2.49
N ALA A 329 -0.85 23.89 2.49
CA ALA A 329 -0.17 22.74 3.08
C ALA A 329 0.01 21.59 2.07
N GLU A 330 0.07 21.93 0.77
CA GLU A 330 0.05 20.97 -0.34
C GLU A 330 1.27 20.04 -0.34
N GLU A 331 2.42 20.49 0.18
CA GLU A 331 3.64 19.67 0.25
C GLU A 331 3.63 18.73 1.46
N SER A 332 3.08 19.16 2.59
CA SER A 332 3.16 18.41 3.87
C SER A 332 1.98 17.48 4.10
N THR A 333 0.79 17.85 3.64
CA THR A 333 -0.42 17.03 3.82
C THR A 333 -0.27 15.61 3.22
N PRO A 334 0.15 15.42 1.95
CA PRO A 334 0.33 14.08 1.40
C PRO A 334 1.30 13.23 2.20
N SER A 335 2.43 13.80 2.62
CA SER A 335 3.45 13.05 3.38
C SER A 335 2.93 12.54 4.72
N ILE A 336 2.13 13.36 5.45
CA ILE A 336 1.52 12.97 6.72
C ILE A 336 0.50 11.85 6.49
N LEU A 337 -0.35 11.98 5.47
CA LEU A 337 -1.41 11.02 5.18
C LEU A 337 -0.85 9.67 4.71
N ILE A 338 0.18 9.69 3.86
CA ILE A 338 0.86 8.46 3.40
C ILE A 338 1.55 7.76 4.58
N ALA A 339 2.22 8.51 5.46
CA ALA A 339 2.84 7.94 6.67
C ALA A 339 1.79 7.32 7.63
N ALA A 340 0.63 7.98 7.78
CA ALA A 340 -0.49 7.43 8.55
C ALA A 340 -1.02 6.13 7.92
N GLY A 341 -1.15 6.10 6.58
CA GLY A 341 -1.51 4.90 5.85
C GLY A 341 -0.53 3.75 6.09
N GLY A 342 0.77 4.00 5.98
CA GLY A 342 1.80 3.00 6.27
C GLY A 342 1.72 2.46 7.71
N THR A 343 1.44 3.34 8.69
CA THR A 343 1.22 2.91 10.08
C THR A 343 -0.02 2.03 10.23
N GLY A 344 -1.11 2.36 9.52
CA GLY A 344 -2.32 1.54 9.47
C GLY A 344 -2.07 0.18 8.84
N GLY A 345 -1.32 0.16 7.71
CA GLY A 345 -0.89 -1.06 7.02
C GLY A 345 -0.02 -1.99 7.88
N ALA A 346 0.68 -1.45 8.87
CA ALA A 346 1.38 -2.22 9.89
C ALA A 346 0.42 -2.74 10.98
N ALA A 347 -0.38 -1.85 11.57
CA ALA A 347 -1.12 -2.14 12.80
C ALA A 347 -2.37 -3.00 12.59
N LEU A 348 -3.16 -2.75 11.53
CA LEU A 348 -4.45 -3.44 11.38
C LEU A 348 -4.32 -4.91 10.95
N PRO A 349 -3.33 -5.34 10.12
CA PRO A 349 -3.11 -6.78 9.90
C PRO A 349 -2.75 -7.53 11.18
N LEU A 350 -2.02 -6.92 12.11
CA LEU A 350 -1.76 -7.52 13.42
C LEU A 350 -3.06 -7.72 14.21
N ALA A 351 -3.94 -6.71 14.22
CA ALA A 351 -5.26 -6.81 14.85
C ALA A 351 -6.12 -7.88 14.17
N MET A 352 -6.04 -7.99 12.83
CA MET A 352 -6.77 -9.01 12.07
C MET A 352 -6.30 -10.41 12.41
N GLY A 353 -4.97 -10.67 12.44
CA GLY A 353 -4.40 -11.95 12.82
C GLY A 353 -4.83 -12.38 14.23
N LYS A 354 -4.73 -11.44 15.20
CA LYS A 354 -5.20 -11.70 16.56
C LYS A 354 -6.70 -12.00 16.63
N SER A 355 -7.51 -11.29 15.83
CA SER A 355 -8.95 -11.56 15.76
C SER A 355 -9.23 -12.97 15.24
N MET A 356 -8.53 -13.40 14.18
CA MET A 356 -8.71 -14.75 13.64
C MET A 356 -8.40 -15.86 14.64
N ASP A 357 -7.37 -15.67 15.49
CA ASP A 357 -7.02 -16.65 16.52
C ASP A 357 -8.03 -16.68 17.69
N VAL A 358 -8.57 -15.51 18.08
CA VAL A 358 -9.42 -15.40 19.28
C VAL A 358 -10.88 -15.69 18.97
N VAL A 359 -11.42 -15.18 17.87
CA VAL A 359 -12.85 -15.24 17.54
C VAL A 359 -13.15 -15.99 16.23
N GLY A 360 -12.12 -16.51 15.56
CA GLY A 360 -12.23 -17.26 14.31
C GLY A 360 -12.43 -16.39 13.06
N ALA A 361 -12.34 -17.02 11.90
CA ALA A 361 -12.37 -16.35 10.60
C ALA A 361 -13.73 -15.69 10.30
N ASP A 362 -14.85 -16.33 10.65
CA ASP A 362 -16.19 -15.80 10.41
C ASP A 362 -16.43 -14.47 11.14
N THR A 363 -16.08 -14.41 12.41
CA THR A 363 -16.21 -13.18 13.21
C THR A 363 -15.21 -12.13 12.78
N SER A 364 -13.99 -12.54 12.38
CA SER A 364 -12.94 -11.62 11.92
C SER A 364 -13.26 -10.93 10.59
N ALA A 365 -14.09 -11.56 9.74
CA ALA A 365 -14.62 -10.91 8.55
C ALA A 365 -15.46 -9.66 8.90
N TRP A 366 -16.16 -9.66 10.03
CA TRP A 366 -16.91 -8.50 10.51
C TRP A 366 -15.99 -7.37 11.03
N LEU A 367 -14.78 -7.69 11.49
CA LEU A 367 -13.79 -6.67 11.86
C LEU A 367 -13.42 -5.81 10.64
N LEU A 368 -13.28 -6.42 9.45
CA LEU A 368 -13.08 -5.68 8.20
C LEU A 368 -14.28 -4.78 7.88
N SER A 369 -15.50 -5.26 8.10
CA SER A 369 -16.71 -4.45 7.95
C SER A 369 -16.72 -3.26 8.91
N ALA A 370 -16.28 -3.45 10.15
CA ALA A 370 -16.14 -2.37 11.14
C ALA A 370 -15.12 -1.31 10.69
N PHE A 371 -13.98 -1.71 10.15
CA PHE A 371 -12.99 -0.77 9.60
C PHE A 371 -13.58 0.06 8.46
N VAL A 372 -14.30 -0.57 7.52
CA VAL A 372 -14.94 0.14 6.40
C VAL A 372 -16.11 1.02 6.87
N ALA A 373 -16.85 0.61 7.90
CA ALA A 373 -17.88 1.46 8.52
C ALA A 373 -17.26 2.74 9.12
N LEU A 374 -16.11 2.62 9.79
CA LEU A 374 -15.38 3.78 10.29
C LEU A 374 -14.87 4.68 9.14
N LEU A 375 -14.40 4.09 8.01
CA LEU A 375 -14.06 4.87 6.80
C LEU A 375 -15.26 5.68 6.28
N LEU A 376 -16.45 5.07 6.26
CA LEU A 376 -17.68 5.75 5.85
C LEU A 376 -18.02 6.90 6.80
N ILE A 377 -17.94 6.70 8.11
CA ILE A 377 -18.17 7.74 9.12
C ILE A 377 -17.18 8.90 8.94
N LEU A 378 -15.90 8.62 8.71
CA LEU A 378 -14.88 9.65 8.48
C LEU A 378 -15.13 10.41 7.18
N SER A 379 -15.57 9.73 6.10
CA SER A 379 -15.91 10.38 4.83
C SER A 379 -17.11 11.33 4.99
N ILE A 380 -18.13 10.92 5.74
CA ILE A 380 -19.28 11.77 6.09
C ILE A 380 -18.82 12.98 6.91
N SER A 381 -17.96 12.75 7.90
CA SER A 381 -17.41 13.81 8.76
C SER A 381 -16.61 14.85 7.95
N ALA A 382 -15.78 14.40 7.02
CA ALA A 382 -15.00 15.29 6.14
C ALA A 382 -15.93 16.18 5.29
N ILE A 383 -16.97 15.61 4.67
CA ILE A 383 -17.96 16.34 3.86
C ILE A 383 -18.76 17.32 4.72
N PHE A 384 -19.14 16.91 5.93
CA PHE A 384 -19.87 17.79 6.85
C PHE A 384 -19.04 19.02 7.25
N ILE A 385 -17.77 18.81 7.60
CA ILE A 385 -16.83 19.89 7.95
C ILE A 385 -16.62 20.82 6.75
N GLU A 386 -16.45 20.28 5.53
CA GLU A 386 -16.36 21.06 4.30
C GLU A 386 -17.56 21.98 4.12
N ARG A 387 -18.77 21.42 4.18
CA ARG A 387 -20.03 22.17 4.02
C ARG A 387 -20.22 23.24 5.09
N PHE A 388 -19.88 22.93 6.35
CA PHE A 388 -19.96 23.87 7.44
C PHE A 388 -19.01 25.05 7.25
N ARG A 389 -17.77 24.77 6.81
CA ARG A 389 -16.77 25.80 6.49
C ARG A 389 -17.25 26.70 5.34
N ALA A 390 -17.79 26.13 4.26
CA ALA A 390 -18.31 26.88 3.13
C ALA A 390 -19.46 27.82 3.53
N LYS A 391 -20.40 27.32 4.37
CA LYS A 391 -21.51 28.14 4.90
C LYS A 391 -21.02 29.30 5.79
N ARG A 392 -19.98 29.07 6.61
CA ARG A 392 -19.41 30.10 7.48
C ARG A 392 -18.75 31.22 6.68
N ILE A 393 -17.97 30.87 5.64
CA ILE A 393 -17.36 31.84 4.73
C ILE A 393 -18.42 32.63 3.99
N ALA A 394 -19.46 31.99 3.45
CA ALA A 394 -20.53 32.65 2.75
C ALA A 394 -21.34 33.66 3.65
N ARG A 395 -21.51 33.33 4.95
CA ARG A 395 -22.12 34.24 5.91
C ARG A 395 -21.23 35.45 6.21
N SER A 396 -19.92 35.26 6.41
CA SER A 396 -18.99 36.36 6.67
C SER A 396 -18.91 37.36 5.49
N LEU A 397 -18.98 36.87 4.26
CA LEU A 397 -19.01 37.72 3.07
C LEU A 397 -20.32 38.55 2.94
N ARG A 398 -21.47 38.00 3.37
CA ARG A 398 -22.75 38.72 3.38
C ARG A 398 -22.83 39.80 4.47
N HIS A 399 -22.00 39.75 5.49
CA HIS A 399 -21.93 40.81 6.53
C HIS A 399 -20.98 41.94 6.18
N LEU A 400 -20.18 41.77 5.09
CA LEU A 400 -19.20 42.75 4.57
C LEU A 400 -19.73 43.48 3.32
N SER A 401 -20.83 42.99 2.71
CA SER A 401 -21.61 43.66 1.66
C SER A 401 -22.80 44.41 2.22
#